data_942e9b9dae362ab6b0848e01b22eea72
#
_entry.id   942e9b9dae362ab6b0848e01b22eea72
#
_cell.length_a   1.000
_cell.length_b   1.000
_cell.length_c   1.000
_cell.angle_alpha   90.00
_cell.angle_beta   90.00
_cell.angle_gamma   90.00
#
_symmetry.space_group_name_H-M   'P 1'
#
loop_
_entity.id
_entity.type
_entity.pdbx_description
1 polymer ?
#
loop_
_entity_poly.entity_id
_entity_poly.type
_entity_poly.pdbx_seq_one_letter_code
_entity_poly.pdbx_strand_id
1 'polypeptide(L)' 'MEQRKATLKVGDTIKCNDKDDLIKTMTELAKCNIVTDFLYEKDGAEGLWLVVTKTA' A
#
# COMPACT_ATOMS: atom_id res chain seq x y z
N MET A 1 7.74 3.94 20.10
CA MET A 1 7.61 3.87 19.73
C MET A 1 7.01 3.99 18.82
N GLU A 2 6.76 3.97 18.22
CA GLU A 2 6.26 4.10 17.55
C GLU A 2 5.71 3.71 16.81
N GLN A 3 5.11 3.51 16.40
CA GLN A 3 4.61 3.12 15.68
C GLN A 3 4.06 3.59 14.78
N ARG A 4 3.87 3.69 14.04
CA ARG A 4 3.47 4.16 13.17
C ARG A 4 2.66 3.66 12.37
N LYS A 5 2.38 3.10 12.07
CA LYS A 5 1.75 2.52 11.26
C LYS A 5 0.53 2.76 11.20
N ALA A 6 -0.08 3.05 11.29
CA ALA A 6 -1.31 3.04 11.30
C ALA A 6 -2.03 4.16 10.87
N THR A 7 -1.58 5.09 10.29
CA THR A 7 -2.32 6.27 9.93
C THR A 7 -2.47 6.41 8.44
N LEU A 8 -2.64 5.31 7.74
CA LEU A 8 -2.87 5.36 6.30
C LEU A 8 -4.26 5.90 6.01
N LYS A 9 -4.36 6.68 4.96
CA LYS A 9 -5.61 7.27 4.51
C LYS A 9 -5.87 6.92 3.07
N VAL A 10 -7.11 7.02 2.67
CA VAL A 10 -7.47 6.81 1.27
C VAL A 10 -6.66 7.77 0.40
N GLY A 11 -6.04 7.23 -0.63
CA GLY A 11 -5.18 8.00 -1.51
C GLY A 11 -3.71 7.87 -1.22
N ASP A 12 -3.34 7.34 -0.05
CA ASP A 12 -1.94 7.11 0.26
C ASP A 12 -1.37 6.02 -0.62
N THR A 13 -0.10 6.12 -0.94
CA THR A 13 0.57 5.11 -1.75
C THR A 13 1.74 4.55 -0.98
N ILE A 14 2.05 3.27 -1.27
CA ILE A 14 3.14 2.56 -0.62
C ILE A 14 3.99 1.96 -1.72
N LYS A 15 5.28 2.29 -1.73
CA LYS A 15 6.19 1.75 -2.72
C LYS A 15 6.60 0.34 -2.32
N CYS A 16 6.54 -0.58 -3.27
CA CYS A 16 6.95 -1.96 -3.05
C CYS A 16 8.15 -2.27 -3.93
N ASN A 17 9.03 -3.14 -3.45
CA ASN A 17 10.25 -3.46 -4.15
C ASN A 17 10.03 -4.45 -5.28
N ASP A 18 9.19 -5.45 -5.04
CA ASP A 18 8.90 -6.45 -6.05
C ASP A 18 7.51 -7.00 -5.79
N LYS A 19 7.14 -7.99 -6.59
CA LYS A 19 5.80 -8.53 -6.50
C LYS A 19 5.54 -9.23 -5.16
N ASP A 20 6.54 -9.92 -4.65
CA ASP A 20 6.38 -10.60 -3.35
C ASP A 20 6.17 -9.57 -2.25
N ASP A 21 6.94 -8.49 -2.30
CA ASP A 21 6.81 -7.43 -1.32
C ASP A 21 5.43 -6.79 -1.42
N LEU A 22 4.94 -6.60 -2.64
CA LEU A 22 3.63 -6.02 -2.85
C LEU A 22 2.53 -6.90 -2.25
N ILE A 23 2.60 -8.21 -2.51
CA ILE A 23 1.59 -9.13 -2.01
C ILE A 23 1.64 -9.20 -0.50
N LYS A 24 2.84 -9.24 0.06
CA LYS A 24 2.99 -9.30 1.51
C LYS A 24 2.42 -8.04 2.17
N THR A 25 2.74 -6.89 1.63
CA THR A 25 2.25 -5.63 2.18
C THR A 25 0.74 -5.55 2.07
N MET A 26 0.21 -5.93 0.91
CA MET A 26 -1.23 -5.90 0.71
C MET A 26 -1.94 -6.82 1.69
N THR A 27 -1.38 -8.00 1.92
CA THR A 27 -1.97 -8.96 2.84
C THR A 27 -1.99 -8.41 4.26
N GLU A 28 -0.90 -7.77 4.66
CA GLU A 28 -0.82 -7.22 6.00
C GLU A 28 -1.81 -6.08 6.20
N LEU A 29 -1.94 -5.24 5.19
CA LEU A 29 -2.91 -4.15 5.28
C LEU A 29 -4.34 -4.68 5.31
N ALA A 30 -4.60 -5.75 4.56
CA ALA A 30 -5.92 -6.34 4.57
C ALA A 30 -6.30 -6.84 5.95
N LYS A 31 -5.33 -7.31 6.72
CA LYS A 31 -5.60 -7.74 8.09
C LYS A 31 -6.02 -6.58 8.97
N CYS A 32 -5.69 -5.38 8.58
CA CYS A 32 -6.07 -4.18 9.32
C CYS A 32 -7.30 -3.52 8.70
N ASN A 33 -8.00 -4.23 7.83
CA ASN A 33 -9.19 -3.72 7.15
C ASN A 33 -8.88 -2.54 6.23
N ILE A 34 -7.69 -2.54 5.67
CA ILE A 34 -7.29 -1.52 4.71
C ILE A 34 -7.28 -2.17 3.34
N VAL A 35 -8.06 -1.61 2.42
CA VAL A 35 -8.15 -2.11 1.06
C VAL A 35 -7.21 -1.31 0.18
N THR A 36 -6.45 -2.00 -0.66
CA THR A 36 -5.50 -1.37 -1.54
C THR A 36 -5.69 -1.89 -2.96
N ASP A 37 -5.14 -1.16 -3.91
CA ASP A 37 -5.17 -1.55 -5.29
C ASP A 37 -3.76 -1.41 -5.87
N PHE A 38 -3.51 -2.08 -6.98
CA PHE A 38 -2.20 -2.06 -7.63
C PHE A 38 -2.01 -0.78 -8.43
N LEU A 39 -0.78 -0.32 -8.46
CA LEU A 39 -0.43 0.83 -9.27
C LEU A 39 0.96 0.56 -9.83
N TYR A 40 1.07 0.54 -11.15
CA TYR A 40 2.33 0.20 -11.80
C TYR A 40 3.08 1.42 -12.30
N GLU A 41 2.51 2.60 -12.16
CA GLU A 41 3.14 3.82 -12.58
C GLU A 41 2.67 4.95 -11.69
N LYS A 42 3.57 5.81 -11.29
CA LYS A 42 3.21 6.93 -10.45
C LYS A 42 4.09 8.10 -10.82
N ASP A 43 3.46 9.22 -11.15
CA ASP A 43 4.17 10.46 -11.52
C ASP A 43 5.16 10.23 -12.65
N GLY A 44 4.80 9.36 -13.60
CA GLY A 44 5.64 9.10 -14.74
C GLY A 44 6.74 8.06 -14.49
N ALA A 45 6.83 7.52 -13.30
CA ALA A 45 7.83 6.52 -12.97
C ALA A 45 7.18 5.16 -12.87
N GLU A 46 7.81 4.16 -13.47
CA GLU A 46 7.32 2.80 -13.40
C GLU A 46 7.77 2.15 -12.10
N GLY A 47 6.98 1.24 -11.61
CA GLY A 47 7.31 0.52 -10.40
C GLY A 47 6.09 -0.19 -9.87
N LEU A 48 6.17 -0.60 -8.60
CA LEU A 48 5.06 -1.28 -7.96
C LEU A 48 4.66 -0.48 -6.73
N TRP A 49 3.41 -0.04 -6.73
CA TRP A 49 2.86 0.69 -5.59
C TRP A 49 1.52 0.10 -5.23
N LEU A 50 1.13 0.32 -4.00
CA LEU A 50 -0.23 0.06 -3.56
C LEU A 50 -0.86 1.41 -3.21
N VAL A 51 -2.07 1.61 -3.65
CA VAL A 51 -2.80 2.82 -3.30
C VAL A 51 -3.96 2.41 -2.40
N VAL A 52 -4.10 3.13 -1.29
CA VAL A 52 -5.15 2.84 -0.33
C VAL A 52 -6.48 3.35 -0.89
N THR A 53 -7.44 2.45 -1.04
CA THR A 53 -8.74 2.82 -1.59
C THR A 53 -9.82 2.86 -0.53
N LYS A 54 -9.60 2.21 0.61
CA LYS A 54 -10.58 2.20 1.67
C LYS A 54 -9.89 1.85 2.98
N THR A 55 -10.30 2.49 4.04
CA THR A 55 -9.80 2.18 5.37
C THR A 55 -10.94 1.81 6.30
N ALA A 56 -10.58 1.18 7.40
CA ALA A 56 -11.58 0.77 8.39
C ALA A 56 -12.26 1.94 9.05
#